data_4e8f2693082eaa650254ce8fdfbcab1c
#
_entry.id   4e8f2693082eaa650254ce8fdfbcab1c
#
_cell.length_a   1.000
_cell.length_b   1.000
_cell.length_c   1.000
_cell.angle_alpha   90.00
_cell.angle_beta   90.00
_cell.angle_gamma   90.00
#
_symmetry.space_group_name_H-M   'P 1'
#
loop_
_entity.id
_entity.type
_entity.pdbx_description
1 polymer ?
#
loop_
_entity_poly.entity_id
_entity_poly.type
_entity_poly.pdbx_seq_one_letter_code
_entity_poly.pdbx_strand_id
1 'polypeptide(L)'
;KWKKEITEIAKLNNPKKILDVATGTADIAINLSSIKNCRIYGIDISERMIKIAKQKVESQNLNKNISLEIGDAENLNFSNNFFDILTIGFGIRNFIDLDKGLKESYRVLKKSGYIIILETSLPKKKFIKVIYLIFSRIFIPIIGKLFSNNPKAYKYLQESTEKFYSVNDVVKKLSHTGFREIETRSKLLGASTIYVAKK
;
A
#
# COMPACT_ATOMS: atom_id res chain seq x y z
N LYS A 1 -8.93 7.51 -7.86
CA LYS A 1 -8.42 8.83 -7.44
C LYS A 1 -7.11 8.70 -6.67
N TRP A 2 -6.99 7.86 -5.64
CA TRP A 2 -5.79 7.67 -4.80
C TRP A 2 -4.62 7.00 -5.54
N LYS A 3 -4.91 5.98 -6.38
CA LYS A 3 -3.90 5.30 -7.21
C LYS A 3 -3.20 6.29 -8.16
N LYS A 4 -3.95 7.23 -8.75
CA LYS A 4 -3.37 8.29 -9.57
C LYS A 4 -2.47 9.20 -8.76
N GLU A 5 -2.87 9.56 -7.54
CA GLU A 5 -2.05 10.41 -6.67
C GLU A 5 -0.73 9.74 -6.29
N ILE A 6 -0.74 8.44 -5.94
CA ILE A 6 0.49 7.67 -5.72
C ILE A 6 1.39 7.73 -6.95
N THR A 7 0.82 7.57 -8.15
CA THR A 7 1.57 7.64 -9.40
C THR A 7 2.17 9.04 -9.64
N GLU A 8 1.42 10.11 -9.36
CA GLU A 8 1.95 11.47 -9.51
C GLU A 8 3.08 11.76 -8.51
N ILE A 9 2.95 11.32 -7.26
CA ILE A 9 4.05 11.44 -6.28
C ILE A 9 5.28 10.65 -6.75
N ALA A 10 5.08 9.43 -7.26
CA ALA A 10 6.17 8.60 -7.76
C ALA A 10 6.88 9.24 -8.97
N LYS A 11 6.14 9.83 -9.91
CA LYS A 11 6.69 10.50 -11.11
C LYS A 11 7.67 11.62 -10.79
N LEU A 12 7.44 12.38 -9.71
CA LEU A 12 8.29 13.51 -9.34
C LEU A 12 9.75 13.11 -9.11
N ASN A 13 10.01 11.84 -8.82
CA ASN A 13 11.34 11.32 -8.54
C ASN A 13 11.99 10.60 -9.74
N ASN A 14 11.35 10.62 -10.94
CA ASN A 14 11.83 9.99 -12.17
C ASN A 14 12.42 8.57 -11.95
N PRO A 15 11.65 7.64 -11.31
CA PRO A 15 12.14 6.34 -10.91
C PRO A 15 12.42 5.45 -12.11
N LYS A 16 13.42 4.56 -11.98
CA LYS A 16 13.73 3.50 -12.95
C LYS A 16 13.19 2.14 -12.51
N LYS A 17 13.10 1.91 -11.20
CA LYS A 17 12.60 0.66 -10.61
C LYS A 17 11.70 0.97 -9.43
N ILE A 18 10.48 0.45 -9.47
CA ILE A 18 9.51 0.56 -8.37
C ILE A 18 9.16 -0.84 -7.88
N LEU A 19 9.08 -1.01 -6.56
CA LEU A 19 8.50 -2.20 -5.92
C LEU A 19 7.12 -1.85 -5.37
N ASP A 20 6.09 -2.60 -5.76
CA ASP A 20 4.75 -2.54 -5.18
C ASP A 20 4.55 -3.74 -4.27
N VAL A 21 4.65 -3.51 -2.96
CA VAL A 21 4.54 -4.55 -1.91
C VAL A 21 3.09 -4.72 -1.51
N ALA A 22 2.68 -5.97 -1.29
CA ALA A 22 1.29 -6.37 -1.11
C ALA A 22 0.43 -5.85 -2.29
N THR A 23 0.90 -6.13 -3.51
CA THR A 23 0.33 -5.58 -4.76
C THR A 23 -1.11 -6.04 -5.02
N GLY A 24 -1.56 -7.10 -4.35
CA GLY A 24 -2.90 -7.66 -4.52
C GLY A 24 -3.16 -8.05 -5.99
N THR A 25 -4.18 -7.44 -6.58
CA THR A 25 -4.51 -7.61 -8.02
C THR A 25 -3.77 -6.64 -8.95
N ALA A 26 -2.63 -6.09 -8.51
CA ALA A 26 -1.74 -5.20 -9.26
C ALA A 26 -2.35 -3.84 -9.67
N ASP A 27 -3.36 -3.36 -8.96
CA ASP A 27 -4.04 -2.11 -9.33
C ASP A 27 -3.13 -0.88 -9.24
N ILE A 28 -2.23 -0.82 -8.25
CA ILE A 28 -1.25 0.27 -8.12
C ILE A 28 -0.14 0.07 -9.14
N ALA A 29 0.41 -1.14 -9.26
CA ALA A 29 1.44 -1.48 -10.23
C ALA A 29 1.03 -1.12 -11.67
N ILE A 30 -0.23 -1.41 -12.05
CA ILE A 30 -0.79 -1.04 -13.36
C ILE A 30 -0.85 0.49 -13.54
N ASN A 31 -1.25 1.26 -12.53
CA ASN A 31 -1.22 2.72 -12.62
C ASN A 31 0.21 3.27 -12.73
N LEU A 32 1.16 2.68 -12.01
CA LEU A 32 2.58 3.06 -12.04
C LEU A 32 3.23 2.77 -13.39
N SER A 33 2.73 1.80 -14.18
CA SER A 33 3.28 1.50 -15.50
C SER A 33 3.14 2.63 -16.52
N SER A 34 2.32 3.65 -16.21
CA SER A 34 2.27 4.90 -16.99
C SER A 34 3.53 5.76 -16.87
N ILE A 35 4.44 5.46 -15.94
CA ILE A 35 5.72 6.12 -15.78
C ILE A 35 6.68 5.57 -16.85
N LYS A 36 7.12 6.45 -17.76
CA LYS A 36 7.99 6.07 -18.87
C LYS A 36 9.36 5.57 -18.37
N ASN A 37 9.92 4.58 -19.05
CA ASN A 37 11.24 4.02 -18.76
C ASN A 37 11.40 3.52 -17.31
N CYS A 38 10.31 3.04 -16.71
CA CYS A 38 10.27 2.50 -15.36
C CYS A 38 9.85 1.03 -15.38
N ARG A 39 10.57 0.18 -14.67
CA ARG A 39 10.23 -1.22 -14.43
C ARG A 39 9.52 -1.36 -13.08
N ILE A 40 8.38 -2.00 -13.09
CA ILE A 40 7.57 -2.24 -11.89
C ILE A 40 7.73 -3.70 -11.46
N TYR A 41 7.94 -3.91 -10.19
CA TYR A 41 7.95 -5.22 -9.53
C TYR A 41 6.80 -5.23 -8.54
N GLY A 42 5.94 -6.23 -8.60
CA GLY A 42 4.85 -6.40 -7.65
C GLY A 42 4.98 -7.72 -6.91
N ILE A 43 4.85 -7.69 -5.59
CA ILE A 43 4.83 -8.90 -4.77
C ILE A 43 3.59 -8.96 -3.90
N ASP A 44 3.10 -10.18 -3.68
CA ASP A 44 2.05 -10.45 -2.71
C ASP A 44 2.26 -11.85 -2.14
N ILE A 45 1.93 -12.05 -0.87
CA ILE A 45 2.03 -13.37 -0.23
C ILE A 45 0.96 -14.34 -0.73
N SER A 46 -0.12 -13.83 -1.29
CA SER A 46 -1.26 -14.60 -1.80
C SER A 46 -1.04 -15.02 -3.25
N GLU A 47 -0.77 -16.31 -3.47
CA GLU A 47 -0.71 -16.91 -4.81
C GLU A 47 -1.95 -16.61 -5.64
N ARG A 48 -3.15 -16.65 -5.02
CA ARG A 48 -4.41 -16.33 -5.69
C ARG A 48 -4.43 -14.89 -6.21
N MET A 49 -3.94 -13.93 -5.43
CA MET A 49 -3.87 -12.53 -5.85
C MET A 49 -2.89 -12.35 -7.00
N ILE A 50 -1.71 -12.96 -6.91
CA ILE A 50 -0.72 -12.93 -7.99
C ILE A 50 -1.25 -13.55 -9.29
N LYS A 51 -2.01 -14.65 -9.21
CA LYS A 51 -2.64 -15.25 -10.40
C LYS A 51 -3.60 -14.26 -11.08
N ILE A 52 -4.47 -13.60 -10.32
CA ILE A 52 -5.41 -12.59 -10.84
C ILE A 52 -4.63 -11.39 -11.41
N ALA A 53 -3.61 -10.94 -10.69
CA ALA A 53 -2.76 -9.83 -11.11
C ALA A 53 -2.07 -10.11 -12.45
N LYS A 54 -1.51 -11.31 -12.64
CA LYS A 54 -0.88 -11.72 -13.91
C LYS A 54 -1.84 -11.68 -15.07
N GLN A 55 -3.04 -12.26 -14.92
CA GLN A 55 -4.09 -12.21 -15.96
C GLN A 55 -4.46 -10.77 -16.33
N LYS A 56 -4.56 -9.90 -15.33
CA LYS A 56 -4.93 -8.49 -15.52
C LYS A 56 -3.81 -7.68 -16.20
N VAL A 57 -2.57 -7.92 -15.85
CA VAL A 57 -1.40 -7.30 -16.47
C VAL A 57 -1.27 -7.76 -17.93
N GLU A 58 -1.47 -9.04 -18.20
CA GLU A 58 -1.42 -9.61 -19.53
C GLU A 58 -2.53 -9.09 -20.45
N SER A 59 -3.77 -9.03 -19.95
CA SER A 59 -4.92 -8.48 -20.71
C SER A 59 -4.73 -7.01 -21.12
N GLN A 60 -3.84 -6.29 -20.47
CA GLN A 60 -3.48 -4.89 -20.78
C GLN A 60 -2.13 -4.76 -21.51
N ASN A 61 -1.49 -5.86 -21.91
CA ASN A 61 -0.19 -5.91 -22.58
C ASN A 61 0.93 -5.23 -21.77
N LEU A 62 0.88 -5.29 -20.43
CA LEU A 62 1.83 -4.64 -19.53
C LEU A 62 2.93 -5.57 -18.98
N ASN A 63 2.96 -6.84 -19.39
CA ASN A 63 3.94 -7.84 -18.94
C ASN A 63 5.40 -7.53 -19.28
N LYS A 64 5.64 -6.62 -20.25
CA LYS A 64 6.99 -6.10 -20.51
C LYS A 64 7.46 -5.12 -19.44
N ASN A 65 6.54 -4.43 -18.78
CA ASN A 65 6.82 -3.35 -17.83
C ASN A 65 6.65 -3.78 -16.37
N ILE A 66 5.80 -4.79 -16.11
CA ILE A 66 5.45 -5.26 -14.77
C ILE A 66 5.85 -6.71 -14.61
N SER A 67 6.64 -7.00 -13.58
CA SER A 67 6.95 -8.37 -13.12
C SER A 67 6.22 -8.64 -11.81
N LEU A 68 5.56 -9.81 -11.72
CA LEU A 68 4.76 -10.19 -10.54
C LEU A 68 5.23 -11.54 -10.01
N GLU A 69 5.49 -11.59 -8.69
CA GLU A 69 5.91 -12.81 -8.01
C GLU A 69 5.27 -12.94 -6.62
N ILE A 70 5.23 -14.19 -6.12
CA ILE A 70 4.84 -14.45 -4.73
C ILE A 70 6.01 -14.02 -3.86
N GLY A 71 5.73 -13.23 -2.80
CA GLY A 71 6.76 -12.74 -1.90
C GLY A 71 6.21 -12.25 -0.59
N ASP A 72 7.03 -12.36 0.44
CA ASP A 72 6.74 -11.87 1.79
C ASP A 72 7.35 -10.49 1.98
N ALA A 73 6.52 -9.53 2.40
CA ALA A 73 6.94 -8.16 2.72
C ALA A 73 7.95 -8.08 3.86
N GLU A 74 7.94 -9.08 4.74
CA GLU A 74 8.83 -9.18 5.89
C GLU A 74 10.15 -9.94 5.58
N ASN A 75 10.29 -10.44 4.34
CA ASN A 75 11.50 -11.12 3.86
C ASN A 75 11.63 -10.96 2.33
N LEU A 76 12.02 -9.76 1.90
CA LEU A 76 12.08 -9.39 0.50
C LEU A 76 13.28 -10.03 -0.22
N ASN A 77 13.02 -10.84 -1.23
CA ASN A 77 14.07 -11.48 -2.04
C ASN A 77 14.66 -10.51 -3.09
N PHE A 78 15.11 -9.34 -2.63
CA PHE A 78 15.77 -8.33 -3.46
C PHE A 78 17.04 -7.83 -2.79
N SER A 79 18.01 -7.41 -3.60
CA SER A 79 19.26 -6.84 -3.13
C SER A 79 19.04 -5.50 -2.40
N ASN A 80 19.96 -5.16 -1.50
CA ASN A 80 19.97 -3.86 -0.85
C ASN A 80 20.08 -2.73 -1.91
N ASN A 81 19.42 -1.61 -1.65
CA ASN A 81 19.50 -0.40 -2.49
C ASN A 81 19.18 -0.64 -3.98
N PHE A 82 18.15 -1.43 -4.26
CA PHE A 82 17.77 -1.82 -5.61
C PHE A 82 16.67 -0.95 -6.23
N PHE A 83 15.70 -0.49 -5.42
CA PHE A 83 14.54 0.27 -5.89
C PHE A 83 14.68 1.77 -5.63
N ASP A 84 14.17 2.56 -6.57
CA ASP A 84 14.07 4.02 -6.41
C ASP A 84 12.85 4.38 -5.55
N ILE A 85 11.75 3.64 -5.73
CA ILE A 85 10.50 3.83 -4.98
C ILE A 85 9.96 2.47 -4.54
N LEU A 86 9.32 2.46 -3.37
CA LEU A 86 8.50 1.38 -2.87
C LEU A 86 7.10 1.88 -2.57
N THR A 87 6.08 1.18 -3.05
CA THR A 87 4.67 1.49 -2.77
C THR A 87 4.02 0.37 -1.97
N ILE A 88 3.10 0.72 -1.05
CA ILE A 88 2.25 -0.24 -0.33
C ILE A 88 0.84 0.35 -0.29
N GLY A 89 -0.13 -0.33 -0.89
CA GLY A 89 -1.52 0.11 -0.87
C GLY A 89 -2.43 -0.80 -0.08
N PHE A 90 -2.91 -0.34 1.09
CA PHE A 90 -3.80 -1.09 1.98
C PHE A 90 -3.23 -2.45 2.43
N GLY A 91 -1.90 -2.52 2.55
CA GLY A 91 -1.17 -3.74 2.83
C GLY A 91 -0.56 -3.80 4.22
N ILE A 92 -0.06 -2.68 4.76
CA ILE A 92 0.75 -2.70 5.99
C ILE A 92 -0.01 -3.18 7.23
N ARG A 93 -1.33 -3.05 7.27
CA ARG A 93 -2.16 -3.56 8.37
C ARG A 93 -2.21 -5.09 8.43
N ASN A 94 -1.81 -5.77 7.35
CA ASN A 94 -1.80 -7.23 7.25
C ASN A 94 -0.42 -7.83 7.57
N PHE A 95 0.60 -7.01 7.80
CA PHE A 95 1.91 -7.49 8.20
C PHE A 95 1.83 -8.09 9.60
N ILE A 96 2.48 -9.24 9.81
CA ILE A 96 2.59 -9.89 11.11
C ILE A 96 3.50 -9.04 12.00
N ASP A 97 4.64 -8.63 11.45
CA ASP A 97 5.58 -7.71 12.08
C ASP A 97 5.82 -6.49 11.18
N LEU A 98 5.13 -5.38 11.50
CA LEU A 98 5.26 -4.13 10.75
C LEU A 98 6.68 -3.57 10.78
N ASP A 99 7.39 -3.70 11.91
CA ASP A 99 8.75 -3.18 12.03
C ASP A 99 9.72 -3.94 11.13
N LYS A 100 9.53 -5.26 11.01
CA LYS A 100 10.30 -6.10 10.09
C LYS A 100 10.03 -5.74 8.63
N GLY A 101 8.76 -5.60 8.25
CA GLY A 101 8.39 -5.19 6.89
C GLY A 101 8.90 -3.80 6.51
N LEU A 102 8.89 -2.85 7.46
CA LEU A 102 9.47 -1.51 7.24
C LEU A 102 11.00 -1.56 7.13
N LYS A 103 11.69 -2.39 7.92
CA LYS A 103 13.16 -2.60 7.81
C LYS A 103 13.53 -3.20 6.45
N GLU A 104 12.80 -4.20 5.98
CA GLU A 104 13.00 -4.77 4.64
C GLU A 104 12.75 -3.75 3.54
N SER A 105 11.66 -2.97 3.66
CA SER A 105 11.37 -1.87 2.74
C SER A 105 12.51 -0.84 2.70
N TYR A 106 13.04 -0.48 3.86
CA TYR A 106 14.19 0.42 3.98
C TYR A 106 15.45 -0.20 3.35
N ARG A 107 15.71 -1.47 3.60
CA ARG A 107 16.88 -2.18 3.08
C ARG A 107 16.94 -2.16 1.55
N VAL A 108 15.82 -2.50 0.89
CA VAL A 108 15.77 -2.62 -0.58
C VAL A 108 15.69 -1.28 -1.31
N LEU A 109 15.28 -0.21 -0.63
CA LEU A 109 15.30 1.14 -1.19
C LEU A 109 16.72 1.67 -1.32
N LYS A 110 17.00 2.36 -2.42
CA LYS A 110 18.24 3.12 -2.63
C LYS A 110 18.38 4.27 -1.63
N LYS A 111 19.59 4.74 -1.40
CA LYS A 111 19.82 6.03 -0.74
C LYS A 111 19.04 7.11 -1.51
N SER A 112 18.32 7.96 -0.80
CA SER A 112 17.39 8.96 -1.35
C SER A 112 16.17 8.37 -2.08
N GLY A 113 15.91 7.07 -2.00
CA GLY A 113 14.66 6.44 -2.47
C GLY A 113 13.48 6.77 -1.54
N TYR A 114 12.27 6.59 -2.05
CA TYR A 114 11.04 6.94 -1.34
C TYR A 114 10.16 5.74 -1.07
N ILE A 115 9.56 5.70 0.11
CA ILE A 115 8.42 4.83 0.40
C ILE A 115 7.12 5.64 0.32
N ILE A 116 6.11 5.10 -0.34
CA ILE A 116 4.77 5.69 -0.46
C ILE A 116 3.76 4.67 0.04
N ILE A 117 3.14 4.94 1.16
CA ILE A 117 2.15 4.03 1.79
C ILE A 117 0.79 4.69 1.72
N LEU A 118 -0.20 3.98 1.21
CA LEU A 118 -1.62 4.32 1.35
C LEU A 118 -2.27 3.32 2.28
N GLU A 119 -2.81 3.78 3.41
CA GLU A 119 -3.47 2.88 4.35
C GLU A 119 -4.73 3.50 4.97
N THR A 120 -5.61 2.64 5.45
CA THR A 120 -6.77 3.06 6.24
C THR A 120 -6.31 3.73 7.54
N SER A 121 -7.06 4.71 7.98
CA SER A 121 -6.81 5.40 9.23
C SER A 121 -8.14 5.82 9.88
N LEU A 122 -8.10 6.15 11.16
CA LEU A 122 -9.25 6.67 11.85
C LEU A 122 -9.22 8.21 11.84
N PRO A 123 -10.36 8.87 11.57
CA PRO A 123 -10.47 10.32 11.65
C PRO A 123 -10.00 10.86 13.00
N LYS A 124 -9.20 11.94 13.00
CA LYS A 124 -8.67 12.56 14.23
C LYS A 124 -9.77 13.29 15.03
N LYS A 125 -10.74 13.92 14.35
CA LYS A 125 -11.82 14.66 15.00
C LYS A 125 -12.82 13.66 15.59
N LYS A 126 -13.04 13.73 16.90
CA LYS A 126 -13.93 12.80 17.65
C LYS A 126 -15.31 12.62 16.98
N PHE A 127 -15.95 13.72 16.59
CA PHE A 127 -17.27 13.69 15.94
C PHE A 127 -17.23 12.92 14.61
N ILE A 128 -16.23 13.20 13.74
CA ILE A 128 -16.08 12.52 12.45
C ILE A 128 -15.75 11.04 12.67
N LYS A 129 -14.91 10.73 13.67
CA LYS A 129 -14.58 9.34 14.04
C LYS A 129 -15.83 8.56 14.45
N VAL A 130 -16.72 9.14 15.26
CA VAL A 130 -17.97 8.49 15.66
C VAL A 130 -18.86 8.21 14.44
N ILE A 131 -19.07 9.20 13.57
CA ILE A 131 -19.83 9.02 12.33
C ILE A 131 -19.20 7.94 11.45
N TYR A 132 -17.88 7.97 11.27
CA TYR A 132 -17.15 6.97 10.49
C TYR A 132 -17.33 5.56 11.06
N LEU A 133 -17.21 5.39 12.37
CA LEU A 133 -17.38 4.09 13.03
C LEU A 133 -18.82 3.57 12.90
N ILE A 134 -19.82 4.43 13.08
CA ILE A 134 -21.23 4.05 12.87
C ILE A 134 -21.44 3.62 11.41
N PHE A 135 -20.97 4.45 10.47
CA PHE A 135 -21.07 4.14 9.04
C PHE A 135 -20.35 2.82 8.69
N SER A 136 -19.12 2.63 9.15
CA SER A 136 -18.34 1.41 8.85
C SER A 136 -18.97 0.15 9.48
N ARG A 137 -19.54 0.25 10.68
CA ARG A 137 -20.17 -0.88 11.37
C ARG A 137 -21.53 -1.28 10.81
N ILE A 138 -22.27 -0.33 10.27
CA ILE A 138 -23.63 -0.58 9.76
C ILE A 138 -23.63 -0.76 8.25
N PHE A 139 -23.09 0.22 7.52
CA PHE A 139 -23.23 0.26 6.05
C PHE A 139 -22.26 -0.67 5.33
N ILE A 140 -21.01 -0.81 5.80
CA ILE A 140 -20.04 -1.70 5.14
C ILE A 140 -20.53 -3.16 5.15
N PRO A 141 -21.01 -3.76 6.25
CA PRO A 141 -21.58 -5.09 6.25
C PRO A 141 -22.84 -5.25 5.39
N ILE A 142 -23.72 -4.23 5.36
CA ILE A 142 -24.95 -4.26 4.54
C ILE A 142 -24.57 -4.26 3.05
N ILE A 143 -23.67 -3.37 2.63
CA ILE A 143 -23.16 -3.32 1.26
C ILE A 143 -22.45 -4.63 0.91
N GLY A 144 -21.67 -5.17 1.86
CA GLY A 144 -21.01 -6.46 1.69
C GLY A 144 -21.99 -7.61 1.45
N LYS A 145 -23.13 -7.63 2.13
CA LYS A 145 -24.19 -8.62 1.90
C LYS A 145 -24.94 -8.46 0.57
N LEU A 146 -25.16 -7.21 0.15
CA LEU A 146 -25.95 -6.90 -1.04
C LEU A 146 -25.15 -7.01 -2.35
N PHE A 147 -23.86 -6.66 -2.31
CA PHE A 147 -23.03 -6.47 -3.52
C PHE A 147 -21.80 -7.38 -3.57
N SER A 148 -21.56 -8.22 -2.56
CA SER A 148 -20.36 -9.06 -2.51
C SER A 148 -20.70 -10.50 -2.12
N ASN A 149 -20.06 -11.43 -2.82
CA ASN A 149 -20.11 -12.85 -2.47
C ASN A 149 -19.24 -13.22 -1.25
N ASN A 150 -18.60 -12.23 -0.58
CA ASN A 150 -17.72 -12.48 0.54
C ASN A 150 -17.90 -11.49 1.71
N PRO A 151 -18.95 -11.65 2.54
CA PRO A 151 -19.22 -10.79 3.71
C PRO A 151 -18.08 -10.80 4.74
N LYS A 152 -17.32 -11.91 4.83
CA LYS A 152 -16.19 -12.06 5.77
C LYS A 152 -15.06 -11.07 5.48
N ALA A 153 -14.82 -10.73 4.20
CA ALA A 153 -13.79 -9.76 3.82
C ALA A 153 -14.09 -8.35 4.33
N TYR A 154 -15.36 -7.94 4.36
CA TYR A 154 -15.77 -6.64 4.85
C TYR A 154 -15.67 -6.53 6.37
N LYS A 155 -16.03 -7.61 7.09
CA LYS A 155 -15.84 -7.68 8.55
C LYS A 155 -14.36 -7.60 8.90
N TYR A 156 -13.51 -8.34 8.18
CA TYR A 156 -12.05 -8.29 8.34
C TYR A 156 -11.49 -6.87 8.09
N LEU A 157 -11.94 -6.19 7.02
CA LEU A 157 -11.52 -4.82 6.72
C LEU A 157 -11.84 -3.88 7.89
N GLN A 158 -13.03 -3.98 8.47
CA GLN A 158 -13.43 -3.16 9.61
C GLN A 158 -12.55 -3.45 10.83
N GLU A 159 -12.46 -4.71 11.25
CA GLU A 159 -11.71 -5.12 12.44
C GLU A 159 -10.22 -4.79 12.32
N SER A 160 -9.60 -5.03 11.15
CA SER A 160 -8.21 -4.70 10.90
C SER A 160 -7.95 -3.19 10.92
N THR A 161 -8.88 -2.38 10.42
CA THR A 161 -8.76 -0.91 10.46
C THR A 161 -8.89 -0.36 11.89
N GLU A 162 -9.83 -0.89 12.69
CA GLU A 162 -10.02 -0.43 14.07
C GLU A 162 -8.84 -0.78 14.99
N LYS A 163 -8.18 -1.91 14.73
CA LYS A 163 -7.01 -2.39 15.49
C LYS A 163 -5.68 -1.85 15.00
N PHE A 164 -5.66 -1.25 13.81
CA PHE A 164 -4.42 -0.79 13.22
C PHE A 164 -3.85 0.46 13.93
N TYR A 165 -2.57 0.67 13.76
CA TYR A 165 -1.82 1.79 14.32
C TYR A 165 -2.43 3.14 13.96
N SER A 166 -2.33 4.10 14.88
CA SER A 166 -2.66 5.49 14.57
C SER A 166 -1.68 6.07 13.54
N VAL A 167 -2.10 7.16 12.87
CA VAL A 167 -1.20 7.88 11.93
C VAL A 167 0.13 8.25 12.59
N ASN A 168 0.08 8.71 13.84
CA ASN A 168 1.30 9.09 14.57
C ASN A 168 2.20 7.89 14.89
N ASP A 169 1.62 6.73 15.18
CA ASP A 169 2.41 5.52 15.45
C ASP A 169 3.10 5.01 14.19
N VAL A 170 2.42 5.04 13.03
CA VAL A 170 3.06 4.70 11.74
C VAL A 170 4.21 5.67 11.44
N VAL A 171 4.03 6.98 11.66
CA VAL A 171 5.09 7.98 11.49
C VAL A 171 6.28 7.68 12.42
N LYS A 172 6.03 7.36 13.70
CA LYS A 172 7.10 6.97 14.62
C LYS A 172 7.84 5.72 14.16
N LYS A 173 7.13 4.69 13.70
CA LYS A 173 7.74 3.46 13.18
C LYS A 173 8.60 3.72 11.94
N LEU A 174 8.13 4.54 11.00
CA LEU A 174 8.93 4.98 9.86
C LEU A 174 10.20 5.70 10.31
N SER A 175 10.10 6.66 11.24
CA SER A 175 11.24 7.38 11.77
C SER A 175 12.23 6.45 12.49
N HIS A 176 11.75 5.53 13.33
CA HIS A 176 12.60 4.54 14.03
C HIS A 176 13.29 3.58 13.06
N THR A 177 12.70 3.30 11.89
CA THR A 177 13.34 2.50 10.85
C THR A 177 14.47 3.23 10.13
N GLY A 178 14.52 4.58 10.23
CA GLY A 178 15.54 5.43 9.61
C GLY A 178 15.01 6.32 8.49
N PHE A 179 13.72 6.24 8.14
CA PHE A 179 13.10 7.13 7.16
C PHE A 179 13.06 8.58 7.68
N ARG A 180 13.25 9.52 6.77
CA ARG A 180 13.29 10.97 7.01
C ARG A 180 12.26 11.68 6.13
N GLU A 181 12.11 13.00 6.30
CA GLU A 181 11.22 13.83 5.47
C GLU A 181 9.81 13.22 5.38
N ILE A 182 9.24 12.77 6.52
CA ILE A 182 7.98 12.03 6.55
C ILE A 182 6.81 13.00 6.41
N GLU A 183 6.11 12.91 5.28
CA GLU A 183 4.88 13.64 5.03
C GLU A 183 3.65 12.74 5.16
N THR A 184 2.55 13.32 5.65
CA THR A 184 1.25 12.63 5.72
C THR A 184 0.16 13.43 5.02
N ARG A 185 -0.61 12.78 4.16
CA ARG A 185 -1.73 13.40 3.44
C ARG A 185 -3.02 12.67 3.76
N SER A 186 -3.85 13.29 4.60
CA SER A 186 -5.15 12.74 4.99
C SER A 186 -6.14 12.75 3.83
N LYS A 187 -6.91 11.67 3.68
CA LYS A 187 -7.93 11.48 2.65
C LYS A 187 -9.27 11.11 3.29
N LEU A 188 -10.38 11.39 2.58
CA LEU A 188 -11.73 11.06 3.04
C LEU A 188 -11.96 11.45 4.52
N LEU A 189 -11.72 12.72 4.86
CA LEU A 189 -11.89 13.23 6.22
C LEU A 189 -11.09 12.48 7.29
N GLY A 190 -10.02 11.77 6.88
CA GLY A 190 -9.16 11.00 7.78
C GLY A 190 -9.39 9.49 7.78
N ALA A 191 -10.28 8.98 6.92
CA ALA A 191 -10.51 7.54 6.79
C ALA A 191 -9.39 6.78 6.09
N SER A 192 -8.48 7.49 5.41
CA SER A 192 -7.22 6.94 4.90
C SER A 192 -6.13 8.01 4.88
N THR A 193 -4.89 7.57 4.87
CA THR A 193 -3.71 8.44 4.87
C THR A 193 -2.68 7.92 3.88
N ILE A 194 -2.11 8.85 3.09
CA ILE A 194 -0.91 8.60 2.30
C ILE A 194 0.28 9.08 3.14
N TYR A 195 1.25 8.20 3.33
CA TYR A 195 2.55 8.52 3.92
C TYR A 195 3.58 8.52 2.81
N VAL A 196 4.44 9.54 2.80
CA VAL A 196 5.59 9.64 1.91
C VAL A 196 6.80 9.86 2.77
N ALA A 197 7.82 9.04 2.63
CA ALA A 197 9.04 9.18 3.41
C ALA A 197 10.27 8.82 2.58
N LYS A 198 11.41 9.42 2.90
CA LYS A 198 12.68 9.24 2.20
C LYS A 198 13.65 8.41 3.03
N LYS A 199 14.40 7.54 2.34
CA LYS A 199 15.52 6.82 2.95
C LYS A 199 16.75 7.72 3.10
#